data_9d6827f07b68a2348a0c481ae440fb66
#
_entry.id   9d6827f07b68a2348a0c481ae440fb66
#
_cell.length_a   1.000
_cell.length_b   1.000
_cell.length_c   1.000
_cell.angle_alpha   90.00
_cell.angle_beta   90.00
_cell.angle_gamma   90.00
#
_symmetry.space_group_name_H-M   'P 1'
#
loop_
_entity.id
_entity.type
_entity.pdbx_description
1 polymer ?
#
loop_
_entity_poly.entity_id
_entity_poly.type
_entity_poly.pdbx_seq_one_letter_code
_entity_poly.pdbx_strand_id
1 'polypeptide(L)'
;MTRRILIIDDEEDIREVAGLSLETVAGWEVVLADSGAQGLARAAEHQPDAILLDVMMPGMDGPTTFRELRKNPITSHIPVILLTAKVQSTDQKRFADLGVEAVLFKPFDPLTLSTQISAELGWE
;
A
#
# COMPACT_ATOMS: atom_id res chain seq x y z
N MET A 1 2.24 9.06 -18.35
CA MET A 1 2.26 7.61 -18.18
C MET A 1 1.35 7.23 -17.02
N THR A 2 0.60 6.15 -17.21
CA THR A 2 -0.29 5.65 -16.16
C THR A 2 0.52 4.89 -15.11
N ARG A 3 0.34 5.27 -13.86
CA ARG A 3 0.93 4.52 -12.74
C ARG A 3 0.04 3.32 -12.43
N ARG A 4 0.68 2.24 -12.00
CA ARG A 4 -0.03 1.04 -11.52
C ARG A 4 0.23 0.91 -10.02
N ILE A 5 -0.84 0.78 -9.24
CA ILE A 5 -0.74 0.64 -7.79
C ILE A 5 -1.44 -0.65 -7.34
N LEU A 6 -0.82 -1.36 -6.41
CA LEU A 6 -1.41 -2.53 -5.78
C LEU A 6 -1.90 -2.12 -4.39
N ILE A 7 -3.17 -2.40 -4.10
CA ILE A 7 -3.76 -2.15 -2.78
C ILE A 7 -3.98 -3.49 -2.09
N ILE A 8 -3.35 -3.68 -0.94
CA ILE A 8 -3.47 -4.89 -0.12
C ILE A 8 -4.17 -4.52 1.17
N ASP A 9 -5.43 -4.94 1.33
CA ASP A 9 -6.25 -4.63 2.50
C ASP A 9 -7.33 -5.69 2.62
N ASP A 10 -7.56 -6.22 3.81
CA ASP A 10 -8.58 -7.25 4.03
C ASP A 10 -10.00 -6.68 4.10
N GLU A 11 -10.14 -5.37 4.30
CA GLU A 11 -11.43 -4.71 4.34
C GLU A 11 -11.90 -4.35 2.94
N GLU A 12 -12.99 -4.98 2.50
CA GLU A 12 -13.53 -4.79 1.16
C GLU A 12 -13.86 -3.32 0.87
N ASP A 13 -14.51 -2.65 1.84
CA ASP A 13 -14.90 -1.24 1.68
C ASP A 13 -13.68 -0.35 1.44
N ILE A 14 -12.60 -0.58 2.17
CA ILE A 14 -11.38 0.20 2.01
C ILE A 14 -10.76 -0.03 0.64
N ARG A 15 -10.68 -1.30 0.20
CA ARG A 15 -10.16 -1.63 -1.13
C ARG A 15 -10.96 -0.93 -2.21
N GLU A 16 -12.29 -0.99 -2.14
CA GLU A 16 -13.17 -0.39 -3.15
C GLU A 16 -13.03 1.12 -3.19
N VAL A 17 -13.08 1.78 -2.03
CA VAL A 17 -13.00 3.24 -1.97
C VAL A 17 -11.62 3.73 -2.41
N ALA A 18 -10.56 3.12 -1.92
CA ALA A 18 -9.20 3.50 -2.31
C ALA A 18 -8.97 3.26 -3.80
N GLY A 19 -9.37 2.09 -4.30
CA GLY A 19 -9.21 1.75 -5.71
C GLY A 19 -9.97 2.71 -6.61
N LEU A 20 -11.24 2.96 -6.31
CA LEU A 20 -12.07 3.86 -7.09
C LEU A 20 -11.50 5.28 -7.09
N SER A 21 -11.04 5.76 -5.94
CA SER A 21 -10.47 7.10 -5.83
C SER A 21 -9.22 7.25 -6.68
N LEU A 22 -8.31 6.28 -6.64
CA LEU A 22 -7.07 6.35 -7.41
C LEU A 22 -7.33 6.24 -8.91
N GLU A 23 -8.29 5.43 -9.33
CA GLU A 23 -8.68 5.34 -10.73
C GLU A 23 -9.35 6.62 -11.22
N THR A 24 -10.28 7.16 -10.44
CA THR A 24 -11.12 8.29 -10.84
C THR A 24 -10.38 9.62 -10.74
N VAL A 25 -9.69 9.85 -9.63
CA VAL A 25 -9.02 11.14 -9.38
C VAL A 25 -7.69 11.22 -10.12
N ALA A 26 -6.90 10.16 -10.09
CA ALA A 26 -5.56 10.17 -10.66
C ALA A 26 -5.44 9.46 -12.00
N GLY A 27 -6.42 8.66 -12.38
CA GLY A 27 -6.36 7.88 -13.61
C GLY A 27 -5.37 6.74 -13.55
N TRP A 28 -5.05 6.25 -12.34
CA TRP A 28 -4.09 5.15 -12.18
C TRP A 28 -4.75 3.80 -12.44
N GLU A 29 -3.94 2.84 -12.82
CA GLU A 29 -4.35 1.44 -12.91
C GLU A 29 -4.23 0.82 -11.53
N VAL A 30 -5.29 0.15 -11.06
CA VAL A 30 -5.35 -0.40 -9.71
C VAL A 30 -5.47 -1.90 -9.74
N VAL A 31 -4.64 -2.58 -8.94
CA VAL A 31 -4.70 -4.02 -8.70
C VAL A 31 -5.04 -4.20 -7.23
N LEU A 32 -5.96 -5.11 -6.91
CA LEU A 32 -6.43 -5.32 -5.54
C LEU A 32 -6.01 -6.69 -5.02
N ALA A 33 -5.72 -6.76 -3.72
CA ALA A 33 -5.46 -8.00 -3.00
C ALA A 33 -6.13 -7.92 -1.63
N ASP A 34 -6.68 -9.03 -1.17
CA ASP A 34 -7.43 -9.10 0.09
C ASP A 34 -6.64 -9.68 1.26
N SER A 35 -5.40 -10.07 1.02
CA SER A 35 -4.54 -10.69 2.02
C SER A 35 -3.08 -10.46 1.69
N GLY A 36 -2.20 -10.66 2.67
CA GLY A 36 -0.76 -10.59 2.44
C GLY A 36 -0.31 -11.60 1.40
N ALA A 37 -0.78 -12.84 1.50
CA ALA A 37 -0.41 -13.89 0.55
C ALA A 37 -0.82 -13.55 -0.88
N GLN A 38 -2.05 -13.08 -1.07
CA GLN A 38 -2.52 -12.64 -2.37
C GLN A 38 -1.72 -11.43 -2.86
N GLY A 39 -1.39 -10.51 -1.94
CA GLY A 39 -0.58 -9.34 -2.26
C GLY A 39 0.80 -9.69 -2.79
N LEU A 40 1.46 -10.67 -2.18
CA LEU A 40 2.77 -11.13 -2.65
C LEU A 40 2.69 -11.68 -4.08
N ALA A 41 1.68 -12.49 -4.37
CA ALA A 41 1.48 -13.06 -5.70
C ALA A 41 1.19 -11.96 -6.72
N ARG A 42 0.32 -11.01 -6.38
CA ARG A 42 -0.05 -9.93 -7.28
C ARG A 42 1.12 -8.99 -7.55
N ALA A 43 1.94 -8.70 -6.55
CA ALA A 43 3.11 -7.84 -6.72
C ALA A 43 4.11 -8.45 -7.69
N ALA A 44 4.37 -9.75 -7.58
CA ALA A 44 5.28 -10.44 -8.48
C ALA A 44 4.73 -10.48 -9.90
N GLU A 45 3.43 -10.73 -10.04
CA GLU A 45 2.78 -10.88 -11.34
C GLU A 45 2.63 -9.55 -12.08
N HIS A 46 2.14 -8.52 -11.38
CA HIS A 46 1.78 -7.24 -12.01
C HIS A 46 2.86 -6.17 -11.98
N GLN A 47 3.87 -6.33 -11.15
CA GLN A 47 4.98 -5.37 -11.03
C GLN A 47 4.47 -3.92 -10.88
N PRO A 48 3.69 -3.63 -9.83
CA PRO A 48 3.14 -2.28 -9.66
C PRO A 48 4.24 -1.26 -9.39
N ASP A 49 3.94 -0.01 -9.64
CA ASP A 49 4.86 1.11 -9.36
C ASP A 49 4.95 1.40 -7.86
N ALA A 50 3.91 1.04 -7.12
CA ALA A 50 3.88 1.17 -5.66
C ALA A 50 2.83 0.25 -5.06
N ILE A 51 2.96 -0.01 -3.76
CA ILE A 51 2.03 -0.84 -3.00
C ILE A 51 1.49 -0.03 -1.81
N LEU A 52 0.18 0.00 -1.68
CA LEU A 52 -0.51 0.53 -0.50
C LEU A 52 -0.93 -0.67 0.35
N LEU A 53 -0.39 -0.79 1.55
CA LEU A 53 -0.45 -2.02 2.34
C LEU A 53 -1.04 -1.74 3.72
N ASP A 54 -2.16 -2.40 4.02
CA ASP A 54 -2.79 -2.34 5.34
C ASP A 54 -1.90 -3.05 6.38
N VAL A 55 -1.89 -2.52 7.60
CA VAL A 55 -1.10 -3.07 8.70
C VAL A 55 -1.81 -4.24 9.37
N MET A 56 -3.09 -4.08 9.68
CA MET A 56 -3.86 -5.05 10.46
C MET A 56 -4.64 -5.99 9.56
N MET A 57 -4.06 -7.15 9.27
CA MET A 57 -4.72 -8.18 8.48
C MET A 57 -4.60 -9.53 9.19
N PRO A 58 -5.62 -10.39 9.09
CA PRO A 58 -5.53 -11.73 9.66
C PRO A 58 -4.51 -12.58 8.90
N GLY A 59 -3.88 -13.51 9.61
CA GLY A 59 -2.83 -14.34 9.04
C GLY A 59 -1.52 -13.56 8.92
N MET A 60 -1.21 -13.12 7.71
CA MET A 60 0.00 -12.34 7.45
C MET A 60 -0.32 -10.86 7.53
N ASP A 61 0.20 -10.16 8.54
CA ASP A 61 -0.02 -8.71 8.71
C ASP A 61 0.84 -7.89 7.73
N GLY A 62 0.65 -6.56 7.76
CA GLY A 62 1.37 -5.64 6.89
C GLY A 62 2.88 -5.72 7.03
N PRO A 63 3.43 -5.58 8.25
CA PRO A 63 4.88 -5.68 8.44
C PRO A 63 5.48 -7.00 7.94
N THR A 64 4.80 -8.11 8.18
CA THR A 64 5.25 -9.42 7.71
C THR A 64 5.21 -9.48 6.17
N THR A 65 4.13 -9.00 5.57
CA THR A 65 4.01 -8.92 4.11
C THR A 65 5.13 -8.08 3.52
N PHE A 66 5.41 -6.94 4.13
CA PHE A 66 6.49 -6.05 3.69
C PHE A 66 7.84 -6.78 3.70
N ARG A 67 8.15 -7.50 4.79
CA ARG A 67 9.41 -8.25 4.88
C ARG A 67 9.52 -9.30 3.78
N GLU A 68 8.42 -10.00 3.50
CA GLU A 68 8.39 -11.00 2.43
C GLU A 68 8.59 -10.37 1.05
N LEU A 69 8.01 -9.19 0.81
CA LEU A 69 8.25 -8.45 -0.43
C LEU A 69 9.74 -8.12 -0.60
N ARG A 70 10.40 -7.72 0.47
CA ARG A 70 11.83 -7.35 0.43
C ARG A 70 12.77 -8.54 0.26
N LYS A 71 12.36 -9.74 0.65
CA LYS A 71 13.15 -10.96 0.47
C LYS A 71 13.15 -11.46 -0.97
N ASN A 72 12.13 -11.12 -1.75
CA ASN A 72 12.00 -11.59 -3.12
C ASN A 72 12.62 -10.57 -4.07
N PRO A 73 13.68 -10.93 -4.83
CA PRO A 73 14.32 -9.99 -5.76
C PRO A 73 13.36 -9.40 -6.79
N ILE A 74 12.28 -10.10 -7.12
CA ILE A 74 11.29 -9.64 -8.10
C ILE A 74 10.48 -8.47 -7.55
N THR A 75 10.28 -8.40 -6.24
CA THR A 75 9.45 -7.37 -5.61
C THR A 75 10.21 -6.44 -4.66
N SER A 76 11.49 -6.72 -4.40
CA SER A 76 12.26 -6.00 -3.38
C SER A 76 12.42 -4.50 -3.64
N HIS A 77 12.29 -4.08 -4.89
CA HIS A 77 12.48 -2.68 -5.31
C HIS A 77 11.19 -1.86 -5.28
N ILE A 78 10.04 -2.50 -5.11
CA ILE A 78 8.75 -1.80 -5.19
C ILE A 78 8.52 -0.98 -3.92
N PRO A 79 8.29 0.34 -4.04
CA PRO A 79 8.03 1.15 -2.86
C PRO A 79 6.71 0.77 -2.19
N VAL A 80 6.71 0.74 -0.87
CA VAL A 80 5.54 0.35 -0.07
C VAL A 80 5.17 1.50 0.86
N ILE A 81 3.89 1.84 0.88
CA ILE A 81 3.30 2.79 1.80
C ILE A 81 2.33 2.01 2.68
N LEU A 82 2.50 2.11 4.00
CA LEU A 82 1.56 1.50 4.94
C LEU A 82 0.33 2.37 5.11
N LEU A 83 -0.82 1.74 5.25
CA LEU A 83 -2.09 2.42 5.54
C LEU A 83 -2.63 1.83 6.84
N THR A 84 -2.78 2.66 7.89
CA THR A 84 -3.10 2.14 9.21
C THR A 84 -3.99 3.09 10.01
N ALA A 85 -4.82 2.50 10.88
CA ALA A 85 -5.55 3.24 11.92
C ALA A 85 -4.70 3.44 13.18
N LYS A 86 -3.50 2.85 13.26
CA LYS A 86 -2.65 2.95 14.44
C LYS A 86 -1.87 4.27 14.42
N VAL A 87 -2.20 5.14 15.37
CA VAL A 87 -1.68 6.51 15.41
C VAL A 87 -0.76 6.78 16.60
N GLN A 88 -0.49 5.78 17.45
CA GLN A 88 0.41 5.97 18.59
C GLN A 88 1.84 6.14 18.13
N SER A 89 2.60 6.98 18.83
CA SER A 89 3.97 7.31 18.44
C SER A 89 4.90 6.10 18.39
N THR A 90 4.69 5.12 19.28
CA THR A 90 5.47 3.89 19.30
C THR A 90 5.25 3.05 18.05
N ASP A 91 4.01 2.98 17.56
CA ASP A 91 3.67 2.27 16.33
C ASP A 91 4.27 2.98 15.12
N GLN A 92 4.17 4.30 15.07
CA GLN A 92 4.72 5.09 13.98
C GLN A 92 6.23 4.91 13.85
N LYS A 93 6.94 4.92 14.98
CA LYS A 93 8.39 4.69 14.98
C LYS A 93 8.73 3.29 14.50
N ARG A 94 7.99 2.28 14.96
CA ARG A 94 8.20 0.90 14.54
C ARG A 94 8.01 0.74 13.03
N PHE A 95 6.98 1.38 12.47
CA PHE A 95 6.72 1.30 11.03
C PHE A 95 7.80 2.03 10.23
N ALA A 96 8.24 3.20 10.70
CA ALA A 96 9.33 3.92 10.05
C ALA A 96 10.62 3.11 10.03
N ASP A 97 10.89 2.37 11.11
CA ASP A 97 12.09 1.54 11.23
C ASP A 97 12.08 0.31 10.30
N LEU A 98 10.92 -0.05 9.76
CA LEU A 98 10.81 -1.15 8.80
C LEU A 98 11.47 -0.84 7.45
N GLY A 99 11.54 0.42 7.08
CA GLY A 99 12.07 0.82 5.79
C GLY A 99 11.00 1.03 4.73
N VAL A 100 9.71 1.17 5.13
CA VAL A 100 8.65 1.57 4.20
C VAL A 100 8.86 3.03 3.78
N GLU A 101 8.34 3.39 2.60
CA GLU A 101 8.49 4.75 2.09
C GLU A 101 7.72 5.78 2.91
N ALA A 102 6.54 5.41 3.39
CA ALA A 102 5.70 6.31 4.18
C ALA A 102 4.62 5.53 4.92
N VAL A 103 3.97 6.22 5.84
CA VAL A 103 2.80 5.70 6.57
C VAL A 103 1.68 6.70 6.41
N LEU A 104 0.56 6.26 5.89
CA LEU A 104 -0.66 7.05 5.81
C LEU A 104 -1.68 6.51 6.81
N PHE A 105 -2.65 7.35 7.18
CA PHE A 105 -3.58 7.02 8.26
C PHE A 105 -5.01 6.86 7.76
N LYS A 106 -5.73 5.92 8.36
CA LYS A 106 -7.17 5.76 8.19
C LYS A 106 -7.89 6.63 9.23
N PRO A 107 -9.01 7.26 8.89
CA PRO A 107 -9.60 7.29 7.55
C PRO A 107 -8.83 8.24 6.63
N PHE A 108 -8.73 7.89 5.37
CA PHE A 108 -8.11 8.76 4.37
C PHE A 108 -9.19 9.54 3.61
N ASP A 109 -8.79 10.66 3.01
CA ASP A 109 -9.67 11.43 2.14
C ASP A 109 -9.55 10.88 0.71
N PRO A 110 -10.63 10.33 0.13
CA PRO A 110 -10.56 9.78 -1.23
C PRO A 110 -10.14 10.80 -2.28
N LEU A 111 -10.42 12.08 -2.05
CA LEU A 111 -10.07 13.14 -3.02
C LEU A 111 -8.59 13.49 -3.01
N THR A 112 -7.88 13.22 -1.91
CA THR A 112 -6.47 13.60 -1.77
C THR A 112 -5.52 12.41 -1.66
N LEU A 113 -6.03 11.18 -1.63
CA LEU A 113 -5.19 9.99 -1.45
C LEU A 113 -4.09 9.90 -2.50
N SER A 114 -4.43 10.11 -3.77
CA SER A 114 -3.44 10.06 -4.84
C SER A 114 -2.37 11.13 -4.69
N THR A 115 -2.76 12.32 -4.26
CA THR A 115 -1.83 13.43 -4.02
C THR A 115 -0.86 13.09 -2.87
N GLN A 116 -1.38 12.48 -1.80
CA GLN A 116 -0.54 12.08 -0.67
C GLN A 116 0.47 11.01 -1.08
N ILE A 117 0.01 10.01 -1.83
CA ILE A 117 0.90 8.95 -2.32
C ILE A 117 1.98 9.53 -3.24
N SER A 118 1.58 10.38 -4.16
CA SER A 118 2.52 11.01 -5.10
C SER A 118 3.57 11.86 -4.37
N ALA A 119 3.15 12.61 -3.35
CA ALA A 119 4.06 13.44 -2.56
C ALA A 119 5.10 12.59 -1.85
N GLU A 120 4.68 11.47 -1.25
CA GLU A 120 5.59 10.59 -0.51
C GLU A 120 6.58 9.86 -1.42
N LEU A 121 6.19 9.59 -2.67
CA LEU A 121 7.03 8.86 -3.62
C LEU A 121 7.79 9.78 -4.59
N GLY A 122 7.61 11.08 -4.47
CA GLY A 122 8.24 12.03 -5.40
C GLY A 122 7.65 11.97 -6.80
N TRP A 123 6.42 11.53 -6.94
CA TRP A 123 5.73 11.49 -8.23
C TRP A 123 5.11 12.85 -8.54
N GLU A 124 5.06 13.17 -9.80
CA GLU A 124 4.42 14.41 -10.26
C GLU A 124 2.99 14.19 -10.68
#